data_38d71cb0c3c1590d41e572794a6357ce
#
_entry.id   38d71cb0c3c1590d41e572794a6357ce
#
_cell.length_a   1.000
_cell.length_b   1.000
_cell.length_c   1.000
_cell.angle_alpha   90.00
_cell.angle_beta   90.00
_cell.angle_gamma   90.00
#
_symmetry.space_group_name_H-M   'P 1'
#
loop_
_entity.id
_entity.type
_entity.pdbx_description
1 polymer ?
#
loop_
_entity_poly.entity_id
_entity_poly.type
_entity_poly.pdbx_seq_one_letter_code
_entity_poly.pdbx_strand_id
1 'polypeptide(L)'
;MSAPNLIECNPDHGRDDPVFGGHHPMRVVVGGAGIDLLDGTTIGVLLALQKNHGALAMGVLSGIRVVEFEAIGPAPFGTMLLADMGADVVRIDRPQKASDLGPKLEGKRADITGRNRRSVTLDLKRPDSVAVALELIERADVVIEGFRPGTMERLGLGPEVALQRNPRLVYGRMTGWGQTGPMADRAGHDLNYIALSGVLSSIGPAGGRPVPPLNLVGDYGGGGMLLAMGVLAALVNVQRGGAGQVVDAAMTEGAAQLGSVIWGLLAGGHWKEQRGSNLLDGGAPWYDTYETGDGQYMAIGPIESRFYGQMLDILGLSNADLPSQHDRTGWPRLREAFTAAFLGRTRKQWEEAFEGSDACVAPVLGLAEAARHPHGVARGSFIEVDGVVQPVPAPRFLGTPSAQPQPAPERGEHGGAALRDWGFDTAAIERLRELGLGFGA
;
A
#
# COMPACT_ATOMS: atom_id res chain seq x y z
N MET A 1 -18.12 36.43 -7.32
CA MET A 1 -18.48 35.61 -6.15
C MET A 1 -19.75 34.85 -6.55
N SER A 2 -19.63 33.67 -7.02
CA SER A 2 -20.76 32.81 -7.41
C SER A 2 -20.58 31.48 -6.64
N ALA A 3 -21.61 31.12 -5.89
CA ALA A 3 -21.66 29.93 -5.04
C ALA A 3 -21.63 28.61 -5.86
N PRO A 4 -21.13 27.53 -5.32
CA PRO A 4 -21.09 26.25 -6.03
C PRO A 4 -22.46 25.60 -6.08
N ASN A 5 -22.78 24.97 -7.21
CA ASN A 5 -24.03 24.28 -7.50
C ASN A 5 -24.23 23.11 -6.51
N LEU A 6 -25.29 23.22 -5.73
CA LEU A 6 -25.83 22.15 -4.89
C LEU A 6 -26.49 21.08 -5.76
N ILE A 7 -26.22 19.83 -5.45
CA ILE A 7 -26.96 18.67 -5.96
C ILE A 7 -28.22 18.55 -5.08
N GLU A 8 -29.37 18.87 -5.63
CA GLU A 8 -30.66 18.59 -4.97
C GLU A 8 -31.11 17.16 -5.28
N CYS A 9 -31.17 16.32 -4.25
CA CYS A 9 -31.93 15.07 -4.29
C CYS A 9 -33.34 15.37 -3.80
N ASN A 10 -34.34 15.16 -4.61
CA ASN A 10 -35.73 15.28 -4.22
C ASN A 10 -36.27 13.91 -3.77
N PRO A 11 -36.66 13.75 -2.48
CA PRO A 11 -37.26 12.53 -1.95
C PRO A 11 -38.77 12.71 -1.72
N ASP A 12 -39.57 12.75 -2.76
CA ASP A 12 -41.01 12.57 -2.59
C ASP A 12 -41.58 11.76 -3.75
N HIS A 13 -41.96 10.52 -3.43
CA HIS A 13 -43.27 9.95 -3.76
C HIS A 13 -43.44 8.53 -3.21
N GLY A 14 -44.43 8.42 -2.33
CA GLY A 14 -45.44 7.36 -2.34
C GLY A 14 -45.05 5.98 -1.82
N ARG A 15 -45.62 5.66 -0.69
CA ARG A 15 -45.78 4.28 -0.15
C ARG A 15 -46.77 3.51 -1.05
N ASP A 16 -46.58 2.17 -1.03
CA ASP A 16 -47.49 1.06 -1.37
C ASP A 16 -47.47 0.60 -2.84
N ASP A 17 -46.80 -0.51 -3.19
CA ASP A 17 -47.30 -1.86 -3.40
C ASP A 17 -46.24 -2.79 -4.07
N PRO A 18 -46.20 -4.07 -3.74
CA PRO A 18 -45.20 -4.98 -4.25
C PRO A 18 -45.75 -5.70 -5.50
N VAL A 19 -45.18 -5.52 -6.65
CA VAL A 19 -45.09 -6.54 -7.75
C VAL A 19 -44.44 -5.90 -9.00
N PHE A 20 -43.52 -6.65 -9.60
CA PHE A 20 -42.79 -6.42 -10.85
C PHE A 20 -41.55 -5.56 -10.85
N GLY A 21 -40.41 -6.25 -11.08
CA GLY A 21 -39.11 -5.68 -11.39
C GLY A 21 -39.13 -4.83 -12.65
N GLY A 22 -38.94 -3.53 -12.46
CA GLY A 22 -38.66 -2.58 -13.51
C GLY A 22 -37.51 -1.69 -13.01
N HIS A 23 -36.35 -1.81 -13.66
CA HIS A 23 -35.27 -0.84 -13.46
C HIS A 23 -35.70 0.52 -13.98
N HIS A 24 -35.93 1.48 -13.08
CA HIS A 24 -36.11 2.87 -13.50
C HIS A 24 -34.73 3.52 -13.71
N PRO A 25 -34.53 4.21 -14.85
CA PRO A 25 -33.26 4.91 -15.08
C PRO A 25 -33.12 6.08 -14.11
N MET A 26 -31.91 6.18 -13.50
CA MET A 26 -31.54 7.32 -12.66
C MET A 26 -31.14 8.48 -13.61
N ARG A 27 -31.79 9.61 -13.48
CA ARG A 27 -31.47 10.81 -14.26
C ARG A 27 -30.53 11.72 -13.49
N VAL A 28 -29.34 11.98 -14.04
CA VAL A 28 -28.34 12.89 -13.48
C VAL A 28 -28.30 14.15 -14.33
N VAL A 29 -28.44 15.33 -13.72
CA VAL A 29 -28.36 16.63 -14.42
C VAL A 29 -27.00 17.23 -14.10
N VAL A 30 -26.16 17.43 -15.13
CA VAL A 30 -24.86 18.10 -15.02
C VAL A 30 -24.84 19.25 -16.03
N GLY A 31 -24.68 20.48 -15.56
CA GLY A 31 -24.51 21.65 -16.42
C GLY A 31 -25.70 21.93 -17.34
N GLY A 32 -26.94 21.63 -16.93
CA GLY A 32 -28.16 21.93 -17.70
C GLY A 32 -28.57 20.85 -18.74
N ALA A 33 -27.83 19.79 -18.91
CA ALA A 33 -28.18 18.64 -19.76
C ALA A 33 -28.53 17.42 -18.89
N GLY A 34 -29.73 16.85 -19.08
CA GLY A 34 -30.15 15.61 -18.44
C GLY A 34 -29.61 14.40 -19.21
N ILE A 35 -28.96 13.47 -18.53
CA ILE A 35 -28.48 12.22 -19.11
C ILE A 35 -29.22 11.09 -18.42
N ASP A 36 -29.95 10.29 -19.20
CA ASP A 36 -30.62 9.09 -18.73
C ASP A 36 -29.63 7.91 -18.73
N LEU A 37 -29.41 7.31 -17.57
CA LEU A 37 -28.53 6.15 -17.41
C LEU A 37 -29.37 4.87 -17.54
N LEU A 38 -29.23 4.19 -18.67
CA LEU A 38 -29.69 2.83 -18.86
C LEU A 38 -28.51 1.88 -18.68
N ASP A 39 -28.66 0.97 -17.74
CA ASP A 39 -27.85 -0.23 -17.50
C ASP A 39 -26.31 -0.11 -17.43
N GLY A 40 -25.79 -0.30 -16.24
CA GLY A 40 -24.43 -0.80 -16.01
C GLY A 40 -23.26 0.15 -16.25
N THR A 41 -23.49 1.42 -16.59
CA THR A 41 -22.43 2.33 -17.10
C THR A 41 -21.98 3.43 -16.16
N THR A 42 -21.96 3.20 -14.87
CA THR A 42 -21.34 4.16 -13.89
C THR A 42 -19.88 4.45 -14.25
N ILE A 43 -19.19 3.49 -14.86
CA ILE A 43 -17.81 3.64 -15.34
C ILE A 43 -17.72 4.60 -16.55
N GLY A 44 -18.69 4.54 -17.47
CA GLY A 44 -18.72 5.40 -18.66
C GLY A 44 -18.92 6.88 -18.36
N VAL A 45 -19.71 7.21 -17.34
CA VAL A 45 -19.94 8.60 -16.90
C VAL A 45 -18.72 9.16 -16.21
N LEU A 46 -18.03 8.38 -15.38
CA LEU A 46 -16.75 8.78 -14.75
C LEU A 46 -15.67 9.02 -15.80
N LEU A 47 -15.58 8.20 -16.85
CA LEU A 47 -14.64 8.37 -17.96
C LEU A 47 -14.98 9.59 -18.85
N ALA A 48 -16.27 9.93 -19.03
CA ALA A 48 -16.69 11.10 -19.78
C ALA A 48 -16.44 12.40 -19.03
N LEU A 49 -16.57 12.41 -17.71
CA LEU A 49 -16.22 13.56 -16.85
C LEU A 49 -14.70 13.82 -16.82
N GLN A 50 -13.87 12.76 -16.94
CA GLN A 50 -12.41 12.89 -17.03
C GLN A 50 -11.92 13.57 -18.32
N LYS A 51 -12.65 13.47 -19.43
CA LYS A 51 -12.24 14.06 -20.73
C LYS A 51 -12.42 15.58 -20.84
N ASN A 52 -13.24 16.18 -19.97
CA ASN A 52 -13.59 17.61 -20.08
C ASN A 52 -12.89 18.54 -19.09
N HIS A 53 -12.07 18.02 -18.19
CA HIS A 53 -11.26 18.84 -17.29
C HIS A 53 -9.80 18.61 -17.65
N GLY A 54 -9.14 19.63 -18.19
CA GLY A 54 -7.70 19.60 -18.44
C GLY A 54 -6.97 19.09 -17.21
N ALA A 55 -5.89 18.30 -17.44
CA ALA A 55 -5.15 17.48 -16.48
C ALA A 55 -4.79 18.20 -15.16
N LEU A 56 -5.77 18.39 -14.28
CA LEU A 56 -5.54 18.67 -12.88
C LEU A 56 -5.29 17.30 -12.22
N ALA A 57 -4.16 17.18 -11.53
CA ALA A 57 -3.84 16.02 -10.72
C ALA A 57 -5.06 15.68 -9.84
N MET A 58 -5.72 14.55 -10.15
CA MET A 58 -6.91 14.12 -9.39
C MET A 58 -6.44 13.23 -8.24
N GLY A 59 -6.95 13.50 -7.04
CA GLY A 59 -6.62 12.75 -5.83
C GLY A 59 -6.78 13.61 -4.58
N VAL A 60 -6.95 12.97 -3.44
CA VAL A 60 -7.19 13.64 -2.15
C VAL A 60 -6.01 14.47 -1.67
N LEU A 61 -4.80 14.21 -2.19
CA LEU A 61 -3.58 14.95 -1.87
C LEU A 61 -3.17 15.93 -2.99
N SER A 62 -4.07 16.25 -3.94
CA SER A 62 -3.77 17.25 -4.96
C SER A 62 -3.36 18.58 -4.33
N GLY A 63 -2.24 19.14 -4.80
CA GLY A 63 -1.64 20.36 -4.26
C GLY A 63 -0.64 20.12 -3.12
N ILE A 64 -0.50 18.92 -2.60
CA ILE A 64 0.58 18.55 -1.66
C ILE A 64 1.86 18.26 -2.45
N ARG A 65 2.95 18.93 -2.08
CA ARG A 65 4.28 18.79 -2.68
C ARG A 65 5.21 17.98 -1.80
N VAL A 66 5.81 16.93 -2.38
CA VAL A 66 6.70 16.01 -1.66
C VAL A 66 8.07 15.99 -2.32
N VAL A 67 9.12 16.25 -1.55
CA VAL A 67 10.50 15.95 -1.94
C VAL A 67 10.87 14.58 -1.38
N GLU A 68 11.20 13.66 -2.28
CA GLU A 68 11.70 12.33 -1.92
C GLU A 68 13.18 12.24 -2.23
N PHE A 69 14.01 11.83 -1.28
CA PHE A 69 15.38 11.44 -1.56
C PHE A 69 15.46 9.98 -1.97
N GLU A 70 16.20 9.68 -3.06
CA GLU A 70 16.35 8.32 -3.56
C GLU A 70 16.74 7.35 -2.45
N ALA A 71 15.92 6.33 -2.26
CA ALA A 71 16.09 5.28 -1.27
C ALA A 71 15.63 3.93 -1.86
N ILE A 72 15.69 2.87 -1.05
CA ILE A 72 15.18 1.53 -1.40
C ILE A 72 14.18 1.06 -0.35
N GLY A 73 13.29 0.14 -0.74
CA GLY A 73 12.37 -0.54 0.18
C GLY A 73 11.22 0.35 0.67
N PRO A 74 11.13 0.61 1.98
CA PRO A 74 9.94 1.19 2.61
C PRO A 74 9.67 2.65 2.26
N ALA A 75 10.71 3.49 2.15
CA ALA A 75 10.52 4.91 1.85
C ALA A 75 9.88 5.13 0.46
N PRO A 76 10.39 4.53 -0.64
CA PRO A 76 9.74 4.60 -1.94
C PRO A 76 8.31 4.05 -1.93
N PHE A 77 8.04 2.97 -1.20
CA PHE A 77 6.69 2.42 -1.08
C PHE A 77 5.75 3.40 -0.36
N GLY A 78 6.16 3.97 0.77
CA GLY A 78 5.38 4.99 1.47
C GLY A 78 5.09 6.22 0.61
N THR A 79 6.09 6.69 -0.13
CA THR A 79 5.93 7.81 -1.07
C THR A 79 5.04 7.44 -2.26
N MET A 80 5.09 6.19 -2.76
CA MET A 80 4.17 5.71 -3.79
C MET A 80 2.71 5.87 -3.34
N LEU A 81 2.40 5.54 -2.11
CA LEU A 81 1.04 5.68 -1.58
C LEU A 81 0.59 7.16 -1.60
N LEU A 82 1.47 8.09 -1.24
CA LEU A 82 1.16 9.53 -1.29
C LEU A 82 0.99 10.01 -2.75
N ALA A 83 1.85 9.57 -3.66
CA ALA A 83 1.77 9.89 -5.09
C ALA A 83 0.49 9.32 -5.73
N ASP A 84 0.11 8.08 -5.40
CA ASP A 84 -1.12 7.43 -5.84
C ASP A 84 -2.38 8.18 -5.36
N MET A 85 -2.28 8.86 -4.22
CA MET A 85 -3.33 9.74 -3.70
C MET A 85 -3.31 11.16 -4.30
N GLY A 86 -2.39 11.45 -5.24
CA GLY A 86 -2.36 12.71 -5.99
C GLY A 86 -1.35 13.75 -5.51
N ALA A 87 -0.45 13.41 -4.58
CA ALA A 87 0.65 14.29 -4.21
C ALA A 87 1.62 14.48 -5.39
N ASP A 88 2.12 15.70 -5.57
CA ASP A 88 3.16 16.03 -6.55
C ASP A 88 4.53 15.71 -5.97
N VAL A 89 5.12 14.59 -6.41
CA VAL A 89 6.37 14.08 -5.87
C VAL A 89 7.55 14.37 -6.81
N VAL A 90 8.53 15.11 -6.31
CA VAL A 90 9.85 15.26 -6.95
C VAL A 90 10.85 14.40 -6.21
N ARG A 91 11.36 13.37 -6.91
CA ARG A 91 12.41 12.50 -6.40
C ARG A 91 13.77 13.05 -6.79
N ILE A 92 14.63 13.24 -5.80
CA ILE A 92 16.03 13.61 -5.98
C ILE A 92 16.85 12.33 -6.14
N ASP A 93 17.27 12.05 -7.36
CA ASP A 93 18.09 10.91 -7.73
C ASP A 93 19.57 11.28 -7.76
N ARG A 94 20.47 10.31 -7.55
CA ARG A 94 21.91 10.49 -7.80
C ARG A 94 22.19 10.50 -9.30
N PRO A 95 23.16 11.30 -9.78
CA PRO A 95 23.53 11.33 -11.20
C PRO A 95 24.05 9.98 -11.72
N GLN A 96 24.75 9.24 -10.88
CA GLN A 96 25.28 7.90 -11.19
C GLN A 96 24.68 6.86 -10.25
N LYS A 97 24.45 5.68 -10.83
CA LYS A 97 23.91 4.55 -10.11
C LYS A 97 24.96 3.94 -9.19
N ALA A 98 24.60 3.68 -7.93
CA ALA A 98 25.40 2.80 -7.09
C ALA A 98 25.24 1.37 -7.59
N SER A 99 26.32 0.79 -8.13
CA SER A 99 26.34 -0.54 -8.78
C SER A 99 26.15 -1.73 -7.82
N ASP A 100 26.01 -1.50 -6.52
CA ASP A 100 26.21 -2.52 -5.49
C ASP A 100 24.92 -2.97 -4.79
N LEU A 101 23.74 -2.56 -5.25
CA LEU A 101 22.47 -2.85 -4.58
C LEU A 101 21.69 -3.98 -5.26
N GLY A 102 22.20 -5.22 -5.17
CA GLY A 102 21.42 -6.42 -5.45
C GLY A 102 20.93 -6.60 -6.90
N PRO A 103 19.93 -7.44 -7.15
CA PRO A 103 19.41 -7.65 -8.49
C PRO A 103 18.91 -6.32 -9.08
N LYS A 104 19.22 -6.09 -10.34
CA LYS A 104 18.88 -4.86 -11.07
C LYS A 104 17.36 -4.71 -11.16
N LEU A 105 16.75 -4.11 -10.14
CA LEU A 105 15.38 -3.61 -10.21
C LEU A 105 15.36 -2.28 -10.98
N GLU A 106 15.98 -2.29 -12.18
CA GLU A 106 16.26 -1.12 -12.96
C GLU A 106 15.36 -1.00 -14.17
N GLY A 107 14.94 0.24 -14.45
CA GLY A 107 14.09 0.58 -15.57
C GLY A 107 12.61 0.65 -15.19
N LYS A 108 11.87 1.41 -15.98
CA LYS A 108 10.43 1.71 -15.78
C LYS A 108 9.55 0.49 -15.48
N ARG A 109 9.93 -0.66 -16.04
CA ARG A 109 9.14 -1.90 -15.86
C ARG A 109 9.33 -2.59 -14.51
N ALA A 110 10.51 -2.45 -13.88
CA ALA A 110 10.80 -3.13 -12.62
C ALA A 110 10.47 -2.28 -11.40
N ASP A 111 10.51 -0.94 -11.53
CA ASP A 111 10.30 0.00 -10.43
C ASP A 111 8.83 0.43 -10.30
N ILE A 112 7.96 -0.51 -9.90
CA ILE A 112 6.55 -0.18 -9.63
C ILE A 112 6.44 0.81 -8.46
N THR A 113 7.31 0.69 -7.45
CA THR A 113 7.29 1.57 -6.29
C THR A 113 7.72 3.00 -6.59
N GLY A 114 8.36 3.23 -7.73
CA GLY A 114 8.74 4.55 -8.24
C GLY A 114 7.69 5.24 -9.10
N ARG A 115 6.52 4.64 -9.33
CA ARG A 115 5.44 5.20 -10.17
C ARG A 115 4.95 6.56 -9.67
N ASN A 116 4.41 7.38 -10.56
CA ASN A 116 3.86 8.70 -10.28
C ASN A 116 4.87 9.72 -9.72
N ARG A 117 6.18 9.54 -9.97
CA ARG A 117 7.24 10.49 -9.58
C ARG A 117 7.67 11.35 -10.76
N ARG A 118 8.26 12.47 -10.42
CA ARG A 118 9.10 13.26 -11.31
C ARG A 118 10.53 13.21 -10.80
N SER A 119 11.50 12.93 -11.65
CA SER A 119 12.91 12.77 -11.25
C SER A 119 13.74 13.98 -11.59
N VAL A 120 14.56 14.39 -10.63
CA VAL A 120 15.59 15.42 -10.73
C VAL A 120 16.90 14.83 -10.21
N THR A 121 18.02 14.99 -10.93
CA THR A 121 19.32 14.46 -10.51
C THR A 121 20.16 15.51 -9.80
N LEU A 122 20.58 15.21 -8.56
CA LEU A 122 21.46 16.07 -7.76
C LEU A 122 22.58 15.26 -7.12
N ASP A 123 23.84 15.68 -7.33
CA ASP A 123 24.97 15.16 -6.54
C ASP A 123 25.06 15.92 -5.24
N LEU A 124 24.51 15.36 -4.18
CA LEU A 124 24.45 15.99 -2.84
C LEU A 124 25.84 16.19 -2.17
N LYS A 125 26.91 15.76 -2.82
CA LYS A 125 28.28 16.12 -2.40
C LYS A 125 28.71 17.52 -2.88
N ARG A 126 27.97 18.10 -3.83
CA ARG A 126 28.23 19.43 -4.36
C ARG A 126 27.40 20.49 -3.63
N PRO A 127 28.00 21.60 -3.17
CA PRO A 127 27.26 22.67 -2.50
C PRO A 127 26.11 23.23 -3.32
N ASP A 128 26.28 23.39 -4.66
CA ASP A 128 25.25 23.86 -5.56
C ASP A 128 24.02 22.93 -5.57
N SER A 129 24.24 21.61 -5.55
CA SER A 129 23.15 20.62 -5.47
C SER A 129 22.41 20.68 -4.13
N VAL A 130 23.14 20.91 -3.04
CA VAL A 130 22.55 21.07 -1.71
C VAL A 130 21.68 22.33 -1.66
N ALA A 131 22.13 23.44 -2.27
CA ALA A 131 21.36 24.66 -2.36
C ALA A 131 20.05 24.46 -3.11
N VAL A 132 20.05 23.75 -4.25
CA VAL A 132 18.84 23.39 -5.00
C VAL A 132 17.91 22.48 -4.21
N ALA A 133 18.46 21.49 -3.51
CA ALA A 133 17.66 20.61 -2.65
C ALA A 133 16.99 21.40 -1.51
N LEU A 134 17.68 22.37 -0.90
CA LEU A 134 17.11 23.26 0.12
C LEU A 134 16.00 24.17 -0.45
N GLU A 135 16.16 24.66 -1.67
CA GLU A 135 15.10 25.43 -2.34
C GLU A 135 13.85 24.58 -2.65
N LEU A 136 14.02 23.31 -3.03
CA LEU A 136 12.91 22.37 -3.19
C LEU A 136 12.22 22.10 -1.86
N ILE A 137 12.99 21.88 -0.79
CA ILE A 137 12.48 21.66 0.57
C ILE A 137 11.68 22.87 1.07
N GLU A 138 12.13 24.09 0.80
CA GLU A 138 11.42 25.32 1.18
C GLU A 138 10.03 25.43 0.53
N ARG A 139 9.86 24.85 -0.66
CA ARG A 139 8.61 24.85 -1.42
C ARG A 139 7.77 23.59 -1.21
N ALA A 140 8.24 22.64 -0.43
CA ALA A 140 7.59 21.36 -0.17
C ALA A 140 6.68 21.42 1.07
N ASP A 141 5.64 20.59 1.08
CA ASP A 141 4.86 20.29 2.28
C ASP A 141 5.48 19.14 3.06
N VAL A 142 6.17 18.23 2.35
CA VAL A 142 6.72 16.99 2.89
C VAL A 142 8.13 16.75 2.34
N VAL A 143 9.02 16.30 3.19
CA VAL A 143 10.29 15.65 2.82
C VAL A 143 10.25 14.21 3.27
N ILE A 144 10.69 13.28 2.41
CA ILE A 144 10.89 11.86 2.77
C ILE A 144 12.32 11.46 2.46
N GLU A 145 12.98 10.85 3.46
CA GLU A 145 14.30 10.27 3.32
C GLU A 145 14.38 8.89 4.00
N GLY A 146 15.30 8.06 3.54
CA GLY A 146 15.54 6.71 4.06
C GLY A 146 17.02 6.43 4.28
N PHE A 147 17.83 7.45 4.64
CA PHE A 147 19.23 7.28 4.92
C PHE A 147 19.48 6.86 6.38
N ARG A 148 20.70 6.44 6.66
CA ARG A 148 21.12 6.20 8.04
C ARG A 148 21.09 7.49 8.84
N PRO A 149 20.79 7.43 10.16
CA PRO A 149 20.79 8.59 11.03
C PRO A 149 22.06 9.45 10.88
N GLY A 150 21.90 10.77 10.96
CA GLY A 150 22.99 11.74 10.80
C GLY A 150 23.48 11.98 9.37
N THR A 151 22.98 11.25 8.37
CA THR A 151 23.43 11.44 6.98
C THR A 151 22.89 12.75 6.40
N MET A 152 21.62 13.04 6.57
CA MET A 152 21.03 14.30 6.11
C MET A 152 21.61 15.51 6.84
N GLU A 153 21.91 15.38 8.12
CA GLU A 153 22.58 16.41 8.91
C GLU A 153 23.97 16.72 8.35
N ARG A 154 24.78 15.70 8.04
CA ARG A 154 26.11 15.90 7.42
C ARG A 154 26.06 16.52 6.03
N LEU A 155 24.97 16.32 5.30
CA LEU A 155 24.73 16.93 3.99
C LEU A 155 24.18 18.37 4.10
N GLY A 156 23.89 18.88 5.30
CA GLY A 156 23.25 20.18 5.51
C GLY A 156 21.78 20.22 5.12
N LEU A 157 21.14 19.05 5.05
CA LEU A 157 19.73 18.83 4.66
C LEU A 157 18.90 18.26 5.81
N GLY A 158 19.45 18.20 7.02
CA GLY A 158 18.78 17.64 8.19
C GLY A 158 17.54 18.42 8.62
N PRO A 159 16.70 17.83 9.48
CA PRO A 159 15.41 18.40 9.84
C PRO A 159 15.51 19.77 10.49
N GLU A 160 16.55 20.05 11.26
CA GLU A 160 16.74 21.38 11.87
C GLU A 160 16.85 22.47 10.82
N VAL A 161 17.73 22.29 9.82
CA VAL A 161 17.92 23.25 8.72
C VAL A 161 16.64 23.36 7.86
N ALA A 162 16.01 22.22 7.58
CA ALA A 162 14.80 22.17 6.76
C ALA A 162 13.63 22.89 7.44
N LEU A 163 13.39 22.66 8.73
CA LEU A 163 12.31 23.29 9.50
C LEU A 163 12.56 24.79 9.78
N GLN A 164 13.81 25.22 9.86
CA GLN A 164 14.13 26.65 9.91
C GLN A 164 13.74 27.37 8.63
N ARG A 165 13.90 26.74 7.46
CA ARG A 165 13.48 27.30 6.16
C ARG A 165 11.97 27.22 5.94
N ASN A 166 11.37 26.11 6.34
CA ASN A 166 9.93 25.89 6.21
C ASN A 166 9.35 25.35 7.54
N PRO A 167 8.86 26.24 8.42
CA PRO A 167 8.29 25.85 9.71
C PRO A 167 7.01 24.99 9.62
N ARG A 168 6.45 24.85 8.44
CA ARG A 168 5.26 24.02 8.16
C ARG A 168 5.60 22.66 7.59
N LEU A 169 6.88 22.36 7.34
CA LEU A 169 7.36 21.13 6.70
C LEU A 169 7.09 19.91 7.57
N VAL A 170 6.60 18.85 6.96
CA VAL A 170 6.59 17.49 7.54
C VAL A 170 7.82 16.75 7.05
N TYR A 171 8.70 16.36 7.96
CA TYR A 171 9.97 15.70 7.64
C TYR A 171 9.91 14.21 8.01
N GLY A 172 9.58 13.34 7.04
CA GLY A 172 9.47 11.90 7.21
C GLY A 172 10.82 11.19 7.11
N ARG A 173 11.22 10.49 8.16
CA ARG A 173 12.45 9.71 8.27
C ARG A 173 12.13 8.23 8.37
N MET A 174 12.54 7.44 7.38
CA MET A 174 12.34 6.00 7.36
C MET A 174 13.61 5.26 7.70
N THR A 175 13.61 4.51 8.78
CA THR A 175 14.75 3.70 9.20
C THR A 175 14.35 2.30 9.66
N GLY A 176 15.33 1.41 9.81
CA GLY A 176 15.09 0.08 10.37
C GLY A 176 14.90 0.10 11.88
N TRP A 177 15.78 0.85 12.56
CA TRP A 177 15.95 0.79 14.01
C TRP A 177 15.48 2.05 14.76
N GLY A 178 15.06 3.11 14.05
CA GLY A 178 14.80 4.43 14.60
C GLY A 178 16.01 5.35 14.51
N GLN A 179 15.79 6.64 14.82
CA GLN A 179 16.84 7.67 14.81
C GLN A 179 17.76 7.58 16.02
N THR A 180 17.37 6.87 17.05
CA THR A 180 18.10 6.76 18.33
C THR A 180 18.20 5.29 18.76
N GLY A 181 18.97 5.07 19.86
CA GLY A 181 19.15 3.74 20.42
C GLY A 181 20.41 3.04 19.91
N PRO A 182 20.79 1.92 20.54
CA PRO A 182 22.09 1.26 20.31
C PRO A 182 22.23 0.61 18.93
N MET A 183 21.14 0.47 18.19
CA MET A 183 21.12 -0.12 16.86
C MET A 183 20.99 0.92 15.74
N ALA A 184 20.75 2.20 16.03
CA ALA A 184 20.40 3.24 15.05
C ALA A 184 21.38 3.30 13.85
N ASP A 185 22.68 3.17 14.09
CA ASP A 185 23.73 3.22 13.06
C ASP A 185 24.01 1.84 12.40
N ARG A 186 23.33 0.79 12.83
CA ARG A 186 23.61 -0.56 12.31
C ARG A 186 22.87 -0.84 11.00
N ALA A 187 23.52 -1.61 10.13
CA ALA A 187 22.86 -2.15 8.95
C ALA A 187 21.81 -3.21 9.34
N GLY A 188 20.78 -3.33 8.54
CA GLY A 188 19.75 -4.37 8.65
C GLY A 188 18.82 -4.32 7.45
N HIS A 189 18.00 -5.34 7.32
CA HIS A 189 16.93 -5.45 6.33
C HIS A 189 15.65 -5.94 7.02
N ASP A 190 14.53 -5.97 6.32
CA ASP A 190 13.22 -6.41 6.82
C ASP A 190 13.31 -7.55 7.86
N LEU A 191 13.94 -8.65 7.45
CA LEU A 191 14.04 -9.84 8.28
C LEU A 191 14.68 -9.58 9.65
N ASN A 192 15.67 -8.68 9.72
CA ASN A 192 16.33 -8.32 10.98
C ASN A 192 15.41 -7.47 11.88
N TYR A 193 14.67 -6.57 11.27
CA TYR A 193 13.73 -5.67 11.98
C TYR A 193 12.57 -6.44 12.57
N ILE A 194 11.95 -7.34 11.78
CA ILE A 194 10.85 -8.18 12.26
C ILE A 194 11.31 -9.26 13.26
N ALA A 195 12.57 -9.68 13.18
CA ALA A 195 13.15 -10.61 14.16
C ALA A 195 13.25 -9.94 15.54
N LEU A 196 13.75 -8.70 15.59
CA LEU A 196 13.91 -7.98 16.85
C LEU A 196 12.59 -7.47 17.42
N SER A 197 11.58 -7.20 16.57
CA SER A 197 10.23 -6.85 17.00
C SER A 197 9.46 -7.99 17.70
N GLY A 198 9.97 -9.22 17.61
CA GLY A 198 9.30 -10.42 18.13
C GLY A 198 8.31 -11.07 17.15
N VAL A 199 7.85 -10.34 16.11
CA VAL A 199 6.81 -10.83 15.19
C VAL A 199 7.27 -12.07 14.40
N LEU A 200 8.52 -12.08 13.92
CA LEU A 200 9.06 -13.20 13.16
C LEU A 200 9.02 -14.53 13.96
N SER A 201 9.14 -14.47 15.28
CA SER A 201 9.08 -15.66 16.12
C SER A 201 7.75 -16.41 15.99
N SER A 202 6.67 -15.70 15.65
CA SER A 202 5.31 -16.23 15.51
C SER A 202 5.00 -16.77 14.10
N ILE A 203 5.87 -16.54 13.11
CA ILE A 203 5.62 -16.89 11.70
C ILE A 203 6.41 -18.13 11.31
N GLY A 204 5.69 -19.18 10.87
CA GLY A 204 6.28 -20.43 10.38
C GLY A 204 5.60 -21.68 10.93
N PRO A 205 5.99 -22.88 10.43
CA PRO A 205 5.33 -24.12 10.77
C PRO A 205 5.61 -24.56 12.22
N ALA A 206 4.72 -25.40 12.75
CA ALA A 206 4.89 -26.08 14.04
C ALA A 206 6.20 -26.87 14.06
N GLY A 207 7.02 -26.73 15.12
CA GLY A 207 8.29 -27.42 15.25
C GLY A 207 9.37 -27.03 14.24
N GLY A 208 9.06 -26.15 13.29
CA GLY A 208 9.99 -25.66 12.28
C GLY A 208 10.71 -24.36 12.67
N ARG A 209 11.56 -23.87 11.77
CA ARG A 209 12.20 -22.54 11.90
C ARG A 209 11.21 -21.41 11.61
N PRO A 210 11.43 -20.18 12.13
CA PRO A 210 10.73 -19.00 11.62
C PRO A 210 10.93 -18.86 10.12
N VAL A 211 9.88 -18.45 9.39
CA VAL A 211 9.90 -18.34 7.93
C VAL A 211 9.79 -16.86 7.54
N PRO A 212 10.67 -16.33 6.65
CA PRO A 212 10.56 -14.98 6.14
C PRO A 212 9.22 -14.77 5.39
N PRO A 213 8.38 -13.80 5.80
CA PRO A 213 7.12 -13.50 5.14
C PRO A 213 7.32 -12.51 3.97
N LEU A 214 8.37 -12.69 3.15
CA LEU A 214 8.88 -11.68 2.22
C LEU A 214 9.31 -10.41 2.99
N ASN A 215 9.26 -9.25 2.36
CA ASN A 215 9.48 -7.95 3.01
C ASN A 215 8.17 -7.18 3.26
N LEU A 216 7.07 -7.92 3.44
CA LEU A 216 5.74 -7.32 3.58
C LEU A 216 5.50 -6.77 4.98
N VAL A 217 6.09 -7.37 6.01
CA VAL A 217 5.82 -7.02 7.40
C VAL A 217 6.70 -5.87 7.89
N GLY A 218 8.02 -5.92 7.65
CA GLY A 218 8.96 -4.87 8.07
C GLY A 218 8.95 -3.69 7.11
N ASP A 219 9.37 -3.89 5.86
CA ASP A 219 9.53 -2.82 4.89
C ASP A 219 8.20 -2.14 4.54
N TYR A 220 7.16 -2.92 4.21
CA TYR A 220 5.95 -2.34 3.65
C TYR A 220 4.89 -2.06 4.72
N GLY A 221 4.46 -3.03 5.51
CA GLY A 221 3.44 -2.84 6.53
C GLY A 221 3.91 -1.96 7.68
N GLY A 222 4.99 -2.38 8.37
CA GLY A 222 5.55 -1.68 9.51
C GLY A 222 6.37 -0.44 9.14
N GLY A 223 6.88 -0.37 7.90
CA GLY A 223 7.69 0.74 7.42
C GLY A 223 6.90 1.74 6.58
N GLY A 224 6.79 1.49 5.28
CA GLY A 224 6.27 2.46 4.33
C GLY A 224 4.82 2.88 4.57
N MET A 225 3.92 1.96 4.94
CA MET A 225 2.54 2.32 5.30
C MET A 225 2.48 3.16 6.57
N LEU A 226 3.27 2.82 7.59
CA LEU A 226 3.34 3.58 8.84
C LEU A 226 3.93 4.97 8.61
N LEU A 227 4.98 5.10 7.79
CA LEU A 227 5.52 6.39 7.36
C LEU A 227 4.45 7.25 6.67
N ALA A 228 3.75 6.71 5.68
CA ALA A 228 2.69 7.43 4.98
C ALA A 228 1.58 7.89 5.93
N MET A 229 1.15 7.02 6.86
CA MET A 229 0.16 7.36 7.90
C MET A 229 0.66 8.49 8.79
N GLY A 230 1.91 8.41 9.27
CA GLY A 230 2.53 9.44 10.11
C GLY A 230 2.62 10.79 9.41
N VAL A 231 3.04 10.78 8.14
CA VAL A 231 3.10 11.98 7.29
C VAL A 231 1.71 12.61 7.12
N LEU A 232 0.69 11.81 6.82
CA LEU A 232 -0.69 12.29 6.68
C LEU A 232 -1.22 12.89 7.99
N ALA A 233 -0.96 12.24 9.11
CA ALA A 233 -1.35 12.76 10.44
C ALA A 233 -0.67 14.11 10.73
N ALA A 234 0.63 14.25 10.42
CA ALA A 234 1.38 15.48 10.59
C ALA A 234 0.88 16.58 9.64
N LEU A 235 0.53 16.26 8.38
CA LEU A 235 -0.09 17.21 7.44
C LEU A 235 -1.44 17.73 7.96
N VAL A 236 -2.28 16.85 8.52
CA VAL A 236 -3.54 17.25 9.14
C VAL A 236 -3.29 18.24 10.30
N ASN A 237 -2.28 17.98 11.14
CA ASN A 237 -1.88 18.91 12.20
C ASN A 237 -1.48 20.28 11.63
N VAL A 238 -0.65 20.30 10.60
CA VAL A 238 -0.20 21.55 9.94
C VAL A 238 -1.37 22.31 9.30
N GLN A 239 -2.30 21.62 8.63
CA GLN A 239 -3.50 22.23 8.04
C GLN A 239 -4.43 22.84 9.09
N ARG A 240 -4.45 22.29 10.31
CA ARG A 240 -5.21 22.82 11.45
C ARG A 240 -4.49 23.96 12.18
N GLY A 241 -3.38 24.46 11.65
CA GLY A 241 -2.61 25.58 12.22
C GLY A 241 -1.47 25.16 13.14
N GLY A 242 -1.18 23.86 13.26
CA GLY A 242 0.01 23.37 13.96
C GLY A 242 1.30 23.60 13.18
N ALA A 243 2.44 23.50 13.84
CA ALA A 243 3.76 23.56 13.21
C ALA A 243 4.08 22.26 12.45
N GLY A 244 5.00 22.37 11.48
CA GLY A 244 5.67 21.21 10.88
C GLY A 244 6.48 20.44 11.92
N GLN A 245 6.80 19.20 11.60
CA GLN A 245 7.50 18.31 12.53
C GLN A 245 8.22 17.17 11.84
N VAL A 246 9.10 16.52 12.59
CA VAL A 246 9.73 15.25 12.18
C VAL A 246 8.81 14.09 12.49
N VAL A 247 8.69 13.18 11.52
CA VAL A 247 8.06 11.86 11.68
C VAL A 247 9.19 10.82 11.63
N ASP A 248 9.57 10.27 12.77
CA ASP A 248 10.51 9.16 12.87
C ASP A 248 9.75 7.84 12.75
N ALA A 249 9.90 7.14 11.62
CA ALA A 249 9.25 5.87 11.35
C ALA A 249 10.30 4.75 11.35
N ALA A 250 10.24 3.91 12.38
CA ALA A 250 11.14 2.76 12.52
C ALA A 250 10.42 1.45 12.17
N MET A 251 10.96 0.67 11.22
CA MET A 251 10.38 -0.62 10.81
C MET A 251 10.22 -1.60 11.97
N THR A 252 11.17 -1.60 12.92
CA THR A 252 11.10 -2.45 14.11
C THR A 252 9.88 -2.13 14.99
N GLU A 253 9.60 -0.84 15.19
CA GLU A 253 8.44 -0.39 15.97
C GLU A 253 7.12 -0.64 15.22
N GLY A 254 7.10 -0.35 13.92
CA GLY A 254 5.92 -0.61 13.10
C GLY A 254 5.59 -2.09 12.99
N ALA A 255 6.59 -2.95 12.85
CA ALA A 255 6.39 -4.40 12.87
C ALA A 255 5.83 -4.88 14.23
N ALA A 256 6.35 -4.35 15.34
CA ALA A 256 5.82 -4.65 16.68
C ALA A 256 4.36 -4.19 16.81
N GLN A 257 4.00 -3.02 16.28
CA GLN A 257 2.64 -2.49 16.30
C GLN A 257 1.67 -3.34 15.46
N LEU A 258 2.11 -3.88 14.30
CA LEU A 258 1.30 -4.85 13.54
C LEU A 258 0.98 -6.11 14.37
N GLY A 259 1.86 -6.49 15.28
CA GLY A 259 1.66 -7.60 16.22
C GLY A 259 0.76 -7.29 17.43
N SER A 260 0.13 -6.12 17.53
CA SER A 260 -0.61 -5.69 18.74
C SER A 260 -1.65 -6.69 19.19
N VAL A 261 -2.38 -7.35 18.29
CA VAL A 261 -3.35 -8.37 18.64
C VAL A 261 -2.69 -9.60 19.29
N ILE A 262 -1.50 -9.98 18.82
CA ILE A 262 -0.74 -11.12 19.36
C ILE A 262 -0.26 -10.80 20.77
N TRP A 263 0.25 -9.58 21.01
CA TRP A 263 0.61 -9.09 22.33
C TRP A 263 -0.59 -9.12 23.31
N GLY A 264 -1.78 -8.71 22.85
CA GLY A 264 -3.00 -8.78 23.63
C GLY A 264 -3.41 -10.21 23.97
N LEU A 265 -3.36 -11.12 22.98
CA LEU A 265 -3.68 -12.53 23.18
C LEU A 265 -2.68 -13.20 24.13
N LEU A 266 -1.38 -12.88 24.04
CA LEU A 266 -0.35 -13.37 24.95
C LEU A 266 -0.61 -12.91 26.37
N ALA A 267 -0.88 -11.63 26.59
CA ALA A 267 -1.20 -11.08 27.90
C ALA A 267 -2.48 -11.69 28.50
N GLY A 268 -3.47 -12.03 27.66
CA GLY A 268 -4.71 -12.69 28.05
C GLY A 268 -4.58 -14.22 28.26
N GLY A 269 -3.40 -14.81 28.05
CA GLY A 269 -3.21 -16.26 28.15
C GLY A 269 -3.81 -17.09 27.01
N HIS A 270 -4.19 -16.42 25.89
CA HIS A 270 -4.80 -17.04 24.71
C HIS A 270 -3.80 -17.31 23.58
N TRP A 271 -2.56 -16.85 23.73
CA TRP A 271 -1.44 -17.11 22.81
C TRP A 271 -0.29 -17.83 23.52
N LYS A 272 0.28 -18.81 22.86
CA LYS A 272 1.50 -19.51 23.28
C LYS A 272 2.66 -19.07 22.38
N GLU A 273 3.84 -18.82 22.96
CA GLU A 273 5.05 -18.53 22.20
C GLU A 273 5.63 -19.76 21.48
N GLN A 274 4.75 -20.64 21.03
CA GLN A 274 5.05 -21.84 20.25
C GLN A 274 4.31 -21.75 18.91
N ARG A 275 5.06 -21.59 17.82
CA ARG A 275 4.48 -21.51 16.47
C ARG A 275 3.63 -22.71 16.11
N GLY A 276 2.57 -22.48 15.32
CA GLY A 276 1.68 -23.54 14.85
C GLY A 276 0.88 -24.19 15.96
N SER A 277 0.65 -23.48 17.07
CA SER A 277 -0.18 -23.97 18.18
C SER A 277 -1.32 -23.01 18.56
N ASN A 278 -1.49 -21.94 17.82
CA ASN A 278 -2.45 -20.87 18.09
C ASN A 278 -3.53 -20.79 17.01
N LEU A 279 -4.48 -19.87 17.19
CA LEU A 279 -5.60 -19.71 16.26
C LEU A 279 -5.14 -19.21 14.88
N LEU A 280 -4.23 -18.23 14.84
CA LEU A 280 -3.91 -17.48 13.62
C LEU A 280 -2.55 -17.85 12.98
N ASP A 281 -1.89 -18.88 13.49
CA ASP A 281 -0.55 -19.28 13.06
C ASP A 281 -0.49 -20.68 12.39
N GLY A 282 -1.66 -21.17 11.91
CA GLY A 282 -1.79 -22.51 11.34
C GLY A 282 -1.89 -23.62 12.39
N GLY A 283 -1.97 -23.31 13.69
CA GLY A 283 -2.23 -24.28 14.75
C GLY A 283 -3.64 -24.83 14.69
N ALA A 284 -4.62 -23.93 14.56
CA ALA A 284 -6.01 -24.32 14.40
C ALA A 284 -6.25 -24.93 13.00
N PRO A 285 -6.83 -26.15 12.91
CA PRO A 285 -7.01 -26.83 11.62
C PRO A 285 -7.94 -26.07 10.66
N TRP A 286 -8.83 -25.24 11.15
CA TRP A 286 -9.73 -24.40 10.35
C TRP A 286 -9.18 -23.02 10.00
N TYR A 287 -7.91 -22.73 10.32
CA TYR A 287 -7.21 -21.51 9.94
C TYR A 287 -5.82 -21.86 9.40
N ASP A 288 -5.79 -22.45 8.20
CA ASP A 288 -4.57 -22.98 7.58
C ASP A 288 -4.74 -23.13 6.05
N THR A 289 -3.73 -23.67 5.40
CA THR A 289 -3.77 -24.04 3.99
C THR A 289 -3.72 -25.56 3.81
N TYR A 290 -4.46 -26.08 2.82
CA TYR A 290 -4.53 -27.49 2.53
C TYR A 290 -4.21 -27.77 1.07
N GLU A 291 -3.39 -28.80 0.84
CA GLU A 291 -3.03 -29.28 -0.50
C GLU A 291 -4.24 -29.98 -1.14
N THR A 292 -4.44 -29.72 -2.41
CA THR A 292 -5.49 -30.32 -3.24
C THR A 292 -4.94 -31.47 -4.09
N GLY A 293 -5.81 -32.29 -4.68
CA GLY A 293 -5.42 -33.46 -5.44
C GLY A 293 -4.51 -33.21 -6.66
N ASP A 294 -4.39 -31.95 -7.09
CA ASP A 294 -3.50 -31.52 -8.17
C ASP A 294 -2.24 -30.77 -7.69
N GLY A 295 -1.92 -30.87 -6.39
CA GLY A 295 -0.74 -30.25 -5.80
C GLY A 295 -0.82 -28.71 -5.67
N GLN A 296 -2.03 -28.15 -5.79
CA GLN A 296 -2.31 -26.75 -5.49
C GLN A 296 -2.80 -26.61 -4.05
N TYR A 297 -3.24 -25.41 -3.63
CA TYR A 297 -3.65 -25.18 -2.24
C TYR A 297 -4.98 -24.41 -2.15
N MET A 298 -5.76 -24.74 -1.11
CA MET A 298 -6.87 -23.92 -0.62
C MET A 298 -6.50 -23.34 0.73
N ALA A 299 -6.84 -22.06 0.96
CA ALA A 299 -6.75 -21.40 2.25
C ALA A 299 -8.12 -21.44 2.92
N ILE A 300 -8.18 -21.82 4.20
CA ILE A 300 -9.42 -21.86 4.97
C ILE A 300 -9.30 -21.00 6.22
N GLY A 301 -10.40 -20.35 6.60
CA GLY A 301 -10.44 -19.44 7.74
C GLY A 301 -11.81 -19.30 8.41
N PRO A 302 -12.69 -20.35 8.48
CA PRO A 302 -14.00 -20.27 9.11
C PRO A 302 -13.90 -20.25 10.64
N ILE A 303 -13.67 -19.09 11.22
CA ILE A 303 -13.54 -18.92 12.68
C ILE A 303 -14.91 -19.11 13.37
N GLU A 304 -15.97 -18.51 12.83
CA GLU A 304 -17.32 -18.58 13.37
C GLU A 304 -17.99 -19.93 13.05
N SER A 305 -18.72 -20.47 14.01
CA SER A 305 -19.34 -21.80 13.93
C SER A 305 -20.26 -21.95 12.71
N ARG A 306 -20.96 -20.90 12.29
CA ARG A 306 -21.84 -20.96 11.11
C ARG A 306 -21.07 -21.16 9.81
N PHE A 307 -19.93 -20.48 9.64
CA PHE A 307 -19.06 -20.61 8.47
C PHE A 307 -18.32 -21.96 8.49
N TYR A 308 -17.91 -22.38 9.69
CA TYR A 308 -17.32 -23.71 9.90
C TYR A 308 -18.30 -24.83 9.54
N GLY A 309 -19.57 -24.73 9.94
CA GLY A 309 -20.60 -25.69 9.57
C GLY A 309 -20.76 -25.76 8.04
N GLN A 310 -20.86 -24.62 7.33
CA GLN A 310 -20.94 -24.60 5.86
C GLN A 310 -19.71 -25.26 5.21
N MET A 311 -18.51 -25.02 5.73
CA MET A 311 -17.30 -25.68 5.23
C MET A 311 -17.42 -27.20 5.40
N LEU A 312 -17.84 -27.71 6.56
CA LEU A 312 -18.02 -29.14 6.79
C LEU A 312 -19.06 -29.76 5.83
N ASP A 313 -20.17 -29.06 5.57
CA ASP A 313 -21.19 -29.51 4.65
C ASP A 313 -20.62 -29.69 3.22
N ILE A 314 -19.89 -28.70 2.73
CA ILE A 314 -19.27 -28.73 1.39
C ILE A 314 -18.15 -29.77 1.29
N LEU A 315 -17.39 -29.96 2.36
CA LEU A 315 -16.37 -31.01 2.45
C LEU A 315 -16.99 -32.43 2.56
N GLY A 316 -18.30 -32.52 2.83
CA GLY A 316 -18.98 -33.81 3.07
C GLY A 316 -18.67 -34.42 4.45
N LEU A 317 -18.31 -33.57 5.43
CA LEU A 317 -17.87 -33.97 6.77
C LEU A 317 -18.90 -33.73 7.87
N SER A 318 -20.07 -33.17 7.57
CA SER A 318 -21.08 -32.82 8.59
C SER A 318 -21.61 -33.99 9.40
N ASN A 319 -21.64 -35.21 8.84
CA ASN A 319 -22.06 -36.42 9.51
C ASN A 319 -20.91 -37.28 10.01
N ALA A 320 -19.66 -36.80 9.89
CA ALA A 320 -18.51 -37.51 10.38
C ALA A 320 -18.39 -37.35 11.91
N ASP A 321 -17.93 -38.41 12.59
CA ASP A 321 -17.64 -38.33 14.02
C ASP A 321 -16.34 -37.51 14.22
N LEU A 322 -16.46 -36.19 14.23
CA LEU A 322 -15.35 -35.26 14.38
C LEU A 322 -15.36 -34.57 15.74
N PRO A 323 -14.19 -34.25 16.32
CA PRO A 323 -14.10 -33.41 17.50
C PRO A 323 -14.73 -32.03 17.25
N SER A 324 -15.17 -31.37 18.32
CA SER A 324 -15.68 -30.00 18.19
C SER A 324 -14.57 -29.03 17.74
N GLN A 325 -14.94 -27.98 17.03
CA GLN A 325 -14.04 -26.97 16.49
C GLN A 325 -13.02 -26.44 17.52
N HIS A 326 -13.47 -26.17 18.74
CA HIS A 326 -12.64 -25.54 19.77
C HIS A 326 -11.97 -26.52 20.73
N ASP A 327 -12.17 -27.83 20.55
CA ASP A 327 -11.45 -28.84 21.32
C ASP A 327 -10.03 -29.00 20.76
N ARG A 328 -9.09 -28.34 21.41
CA ARG A 328 -7.67 -28.39 21.01
C ARG A 328 -7.07 -29.80 21.01
N THR A 329 -7.61 -30.71 21.84
CA THR A 329 -7.12 -32.10 21.87
C THR A 329 -7.51 -32.87 20.62
N GLY A 330 -8.59 -32.47 19.99
CA GLY A 330 -9.11 -33.02 18.74
C GLY A 330 -8.51 -32.43 17.47
N TRP A 331 -7.73 -31.34 17.54
CA TRP A 331 -7.18 -30.66 16.37
C TRP A 331 -6.36 -31.55 15.42
N PRO A 332 -5.51 -32.47 15.88
CA PRO A 332 -4.83 -33.38 14.96
C PRO A 332 -5.79 -34.22 14.10
N ARG A 333 -6.86 -34.73 14.68
CA ARG A 333 -7.89 -35.50 13.97
C ARG A 333 -8.68 -34.65 12.97
N LEU A 334 -9.00 -33.39 13.32
CA LEU A 334 -9.62 -32.45 12.38
C LEU A 334 -8.68 -32.17 11.20
N ARG A 335 -7.40 -31.94 11.46
CA ARG A 335 -6.39 -31.71 10.41
C ARG A 335 -6.29 -32.88 9.44
N GLU A 336 -6.23 -34.12 9.96
CA GLU A 336 -6.21 -35.34 9.14
C GLU A 336 -7.48 -35.43 8.26
N ALA A 337 -8.67 -35.17 8.81
CA ALA A 337 -9.92 -35.20 8.06
C ALA A 337 -9.96 -34.14 6.96
N PHE A 338 -9.53 -32.91 7.23
CA PHE A 338 -9.51 -31.82 6.24
C PHE A 338 -8.46 -32.10 5.16
N THR A 339 -7.27 -32.59 5.53
CA THR A 339 -6.24 -32.99 4.57
C THR A 339 -6.77 -34.05 3.62
N ALA A 340 -7.40 -35.09 4.13
CA ALA A 340 -7.99 -36.17 3.32
C ALA A 340 -9.10 -35.64 2.39
N ALA A 341 -9.95 -34.75 2.89
CA ALA A 341 -11.03 -34.16 2.10
C ALA A 341 -10.47 -33.31 0.95
N PHE A 342 -9.56 -32.37 1.23
CA PHE A 342 -9.00 -31.48 0.22
C PHE A 342 -8.20 -32.22 -0.86
N LEU A 343 -7.47 -33.25 -0.52
CA LEU A 343 -6.78 -34.12 -1.49
C LEU A 343 -7.74 -34.86 -2.44
N GLY A 344 -9.02 -34.98 -2.09
CA GLY A 344 -10.03 -35.68 -2.90
C GLY A 344 -10.44 -34.97 -4.20
N ARG A 345 -10.12 -33.69 -4.37
CA ARG A 345 -10.48 -32.90 -5.55
C ARG A 345 -9.33 -31.95 -5.94
N THR A 346 -9.37 -31.48 -7.20
CA THR A 346 -8.48 -30.41 -7.67
C THR A 346 -8.84 -29.06 -7.06
N ARG A 347 -7.92 -28.08 -7.06
CA ARG A 347 -8.19 -26.70 -6.63
C ARG A 347 -9.40 -26.13 -7.36
N LYS A 348 -9.47 -26.28 -8.69
CA LYS A 348 -10.60 -25.79 -9.49
C LYS A 348 -11.93 -26.40 -9.06
N GLN A 349 -11.98 -27.69 -8.81
CA GLN A 349 -13.20 -28.34 -8.32
C GLN A 349 -13.62 -27.86 -6.94
N TRP A 350 -12.66 -27.48 -6.09
CA TRP A 350 -12.96 -26.85 -4.81
C TRP A 350 -13.43 -25.41 -4.96
N GLU A 351 -12.83 -24.64 -5.86
CA GLU A 351 -13.31 -23.28 -6.20
C GLU A 351 -14.79 -23.32 -6.61
N GLU A 352 -15.15 -24.22 -7.52
CA GLU A 352 -16.53 -24.44 -7.97
C GLU A 352 -17.46 -24.91 -6.83
N ALA A 353 -16.99 -25.80 -5.95
CA ALA A 353 -17.79 -26.31 -4.84
C ALA A 353 -18.06 -25.25 -3.75
N PHE A 354 -17.15 -24.33 -3.52
CA PHE A 354 -17.28 -23.26 -2.53
C PHE A 354 -17.88 -21.97 -3.12
N GLU A 355 -18.12 -21.92 -4.45
CA GLU A 355 -18.69 -20.73 -5.08
C GLU A 355 -20.03 -20.34 -4.46
N GLY A 356 -20.19 -19.05 -4.12
CA GLY A 356 -21.41 -18.51 -3.51
C GLY A 356 -21.66 -18.91 -2.06
N SER A 357 -20.71 -19.58 -1.40
CA SER A 357 -20.81 -19.92 0.03
C SER A 357 -20.12 -18.88 0.91
N ASP A 358 -20.51 -18.85 2.22
CA ASP A 358 -19.85 -18.07 3.27
C ASP A 358 -18.84 -18.93 4.07
N ALA A 359 -18.33 -20.01 3.49
CA ALA A 359 -17.49 -20.99 4.20
C ALA A 359 -16.06 -20.49 4.53
N CYS A 360 -15.72 -19.26 4.20
CA CYS A 360 -14.38 -18.66 4.39
C CYS A 360 -13.25 -19.51 3.78
N VAL A 361 -13.47 -20.00 2.56
CA VAL A 361 -12.50 -20.81 1.80
C VAL A 361 -12.17 -20.11 0.50
N ALA A 362 -10.88 -20.05 0.16
CA ALA A 362 -10.41 -19.41 -1.07
C ALA A 362 -9.22 -20.17 -1.67
N PRO A 363 -9.03 -20.14 -3.00
CA PRO A 363 -7.84 -20.71 -3.63
C PRO A 363 -6.59 -19.88 -3.29
N VAL A 364 -5.45 -20.55 -3.13
CA VAL A 364 -4.14 -19.89 -3.08
C VAL A 364 -3.68 -19.66 -4.51
N LEU A 365 -3.72 -18.42 -4.96
CA LEU A 365 -3.42 -18.03 -6.34
C LEU A 365 -1.99 -17.56 -6.50
N GLY A 366 -1.39 -17.87 -7.64
CA GLY A 366 -0.17 -17.18 -8.08
C GLY A 366 -0.46 -15.73 -8.50
N LEU A 367 0.57 -14.86 -8.54
CA LEU A 367 0.40 -13.44 -8.88
C LEU A 367 -0.28 -13.23 -10.24
N ALA A 368 0.09 -14.02 -11.24
CA ALA A 368 -0.52 -13.93 -12.57
C ALA A 368 -1.97 -14.42 -12.59
N GLU A 369 -2.35 -15.35 -11.73
CA GLU A 369 -3.72 -15.84 -11.59
C GLU A 369 -4.58 -14.81 -10.85
N ALA A 370 -4.06 -14.21 -9.78
CA ALA A 370 -4.74 -13.19 -8.99
C ALA A 370 -5.22 -12.02 -9.86
N ALA A 371 -4.39 -11.58 -10.82
CA ALA A 371 -4.75 -10.52 -11.76
C ALA A 371 -5.90 -10.89 -12.71
N ARG A 372 -6.17 -12.18 -12.93
CA ARG A 372 -7.23 -12.70 -13.79
C ARG A 372 -8.42 -13.28 -13.03
N HIS A 373 -8.34 -13.34 -11.72
CA HIS A 373 -9.44 -13.86 -10.90
C HIS A 373 -10.70 -13.02 -11.07
N PRO A 374 -11.89 -13.62 -11.24
CA PRO A 374 -13.14 -12.88 -11.53
C PRO A 374 -13.43 -11.74 -10.58
N HIS A 375 -13.23 -11.93 -9.28
CA HIS A 375 -13.37 -10.86 -8.28
C HIS A 375 -12.40 -9.69 -8.52
N GLY A 376 -11.12 -9.99 -8.78
CA GLY A 376 -10.10 -8.99 -9.09
C GLY A 376 -10.43 -8.20 -10.35
N VAL A 377 -10.90 -8.88 -11.40
CA VAL A 377 -11.33 -8.27 -12.67
C VAL A 377 -12.56 -7.39 -12.45
N ALA A 378 -13.60 -7.90 -11.79
CA ALA A 378 -14.83 -7.15 -11.52
C ALA A 378 -14.59 -5.91 -10.68
N ARG A 379 -13.66 -5.97 -9.73
CA ARG A 379 -13.25 -4.80 -8.94
C ARG A 379 -12.24 -3.90 -9.66
N GLY A 380 -11.65 -4.33 -10.78
CA GLY A 380 -10.52 -3.65 -11.40
C GLY A 380 -9.38 -3.48 -10.37
N SER A 381 -8.96 -4.58 -9.71
CA SER A 381 -7.94 -4.55 -8.65
C SER A 381 -6.51 -4.48 -9.20
N PHE A 382 -6.36 -4.75 -10.49
CA PHE A 382 -5.09 -4.70 -11.20
C PHE A 382 -5.22 -3.83 -12.44
N ILE A 383 -4.10 -3.23 -12.85
CA ILE A 383 -3.99 -2.35 -14.01
C ILE A 383 -2.71 -2.70 -14.76
N GLU A 384 -2.70 -2.44 -16.06
CA GLU A 384 -1.49 -2.50 -16.86
C GLU A 384 -0.95 -1.09 -17.10
N VAL A 385 0.31 -0.84 -16.73
CA VAL A 385 1.02 0.40 -16.94
C VAL A 385 2.32 0.08 -17.68
N ASP A 386 2.50 0.61 -18.86
CA ASP A 386 3.67 0.37 -19.73
C ASP A 386 3.98 -1.14 -19.93
N GLY A 387 2.93 -1.95 -20.13
CA GLY A 387 3.04 -3.40 -20.33
C GLY A 387 3.32 -4.20 -19.05
N VAL A 388 3.18 -3.58 -17.86
CA VAL A 388 3.37 -4.24 -16.56
C VAL A 388 2.05 -4.28 -15.80
N VAL A 389 1.57 -5.50 -15.52
CA VAL A 389 0.40 -5.70 -14.66
C VAL A 389 0.81 -5.44 -13.20
N GLN A 390 0.08 -4.57 -12.53
CA GLN A 390 0.38 -4.15 -11.16
C GLN A 390 -0.91 -3.82 -10.39
N PRO A 391 -0.86 -3.79 -9.05
CA PRO A 391 -2.01 -3.36 -8.24
C PRO A 391 -2.38 -1.91 -8.53
N VAL A 392 -3.70 -1.63 -8.57
CA VAL A 392 -4.21 -0.25 -8.68
C VAL A 392 -3.92 0.55 -7.40
N PRO A 393 -3.95 1.91 -7.46
CA PRO A 393 -3.97 2.73 -6.27
C PRO A 393 -5.07 2.33 -5.28
N ALA A 394 -4.69 2.19 -4.01
CA ALA A 394 -5.59 1.87 -2.91
C ALA A 394 -5.21 2.68 -1.66
N PRO A 395 -6.19 3.08 -0.80
CA PRO A 395 -7.64 2.84 -0.95
C PRO A 395 -8.29 3.64 -2.07
N ARG A 396 -9.50 3.26 -2.48
CA ARG A 396 -10.28 4.00 -3.49
C ARG A 396 -11.08 5.12 -2.83
N PHE A 397 -10.89 6.33 -3.32
CA PHE A 397 -11.67 7.49 -2.90
C PHE A 397 -12.81 7.75 -3.90
N LEU A 398 -14.06 7.59 -3.47
CA LEU A 398 -15.21 7.70 -4.36
C LEU A 398 -15.49 9.14 -4.79
N GLY A 399 -15.19 10.12 -3.94
CA GLY A 399 -15.40 11.54 -4.23
C GLY A 399 -14.24 12.20 -4.99
N THR A 400 -13.02 11.67 -4.82
CA THR A 400 -11.78 12.20 -5.44
C THR A 400 -10.92 11.02 -5.91
N PRO A 401 -11.33 10.34 -7.00
CA PRO A 401 -10.63 9.16 -7.47
C PRO A 401 -9.19 9.50 -7.87
N SER A 402 -8.29 8.59 -7.59
CA SER A 402 -6.88 8.68 -8.01
C SER A 402 -6.78 8.70 -9.53
N ALA A 403 -5.81 9.46 -10.05
CA ALA A 403 -5.45 9.40 -11.46
C ALA A 403 -4.89 8.01 -11.83
N GLN A 404 -4.87 7.72 -13.12
CA GLN A 404 -4.23 6.51 -13.62
C GLN A 404 -2.71 6.59 -13.38
N PRO A 405 -2.08 5.59 -12.79
CA PRO A 405 -0.65 5.62 -12.52
C PRO A 405 0.20 5.83 -13.78
N GLN A 406 1.25 6.63 -13.63
CA GLN A 406 2.29 6.79 -14.64
C GLN A 406 3.49 5.91 -14.26
N PRO A 407 4.23 5.36 -15.24
CA PRO A 407 5.41 4.54 -14.94
C PRO A 407 6.46 5.35 -14.16
N ALA A 408 7.37 4.65 -13.48
CA ALA A 408 8.49 5.29 -12.83
C ALA A 408 9.34 6.07 -13.85
N PRO A 409 9.86 7.25 -13.49
CA PRO A 409 10.70 8.04 -14.39
C PRO A 409 12.11 7.46 -14.50
N GLU A 410 12.75 7.73 -15.64
CA GLU A 410 14.20 7.66 -15.72
C GLU A 410 14.85 8.76 -14.88
N ARG A 411 16.12 8.58 -14.50
CA ARG A 411 16.86 9.57 -13.71
C ARG A 411 16.95 10.92 -14.41
N GLY A 412 16.46 11.96 -13.75
CA GLY A 412 16.45 13.33 -14.27
C GLY A 412 15.51 13.57 -15.45
N GLU A 413 14.64 12.64 -15.78
CA GLU A 413 13.71 12.73 -16.92
C GLU A 413 12.87 14.02 -16.91
N HIS A 414 12.48 14.50 -15.74
CA HIS A 414 11.58 15.64 -15.61
C HIS A 414 12.26 16.94 -15.18
N GLY A 415 13.59 16.97 -15.07
CA GLY A 415 14.35 18.04 -14.42
C GLY A 415 13.84 19.45 -14.66
N GLY A 416 13.87 19.93 -15.92
CA GLY A 416 13.44 21.28 -16.24
C GLY A 416 11.94 21.54 -16.03
N ALA A 417 11.07 20.58 -16.32
CA ALA A 417 9.63 20.70 -16.13
C ALA A 417 9.27 20.70 -14.63
N ALA A 418 9.80 19.74 -13.88
CA ALA A 418 9.58 19.64 -12.44
C ALA A 418 10.01 20.91 -11.69
N LEU A 419 11.20 21.42 -12.00
CA LEU A 419 11.72 22.64 -11.38
C LEU A 419 10.86 23.87 -11.73
N ARG A 420 10.43 24.01 -13.00
CA ARG A 420 9.56 25.10 -13.41
C ARG A 420 8.22 25.09 -12.68
N ASP A 421 7.58 23.94 -12.60
CA ASP A 421 6.29 23.78 -11.91
C ASP A 421 6.42 24.04 -10.41
N TRP A 422 7.61 23.83 -9.87
CA TRP A 422 7.94 24.14 -8.48
C TRP A 422 8.44 25.57 -8.26
N GLY A 423 8.36 26.44 -9.30
CA GLY A 423 8.58 27.88 -9.21
C GLY A 423 10.03 28.33 -9.36
N PHE A 424 10.89 27.49 -9.98
CA PHE A 424 12.21 27.96 -10.44
C PHE A 424 12.03 28.76 -11.74
N ASP A 425 12.66 29.90 -11.84
CA ASP A 425 12.63 30.70 -13.06
C ASP A 425 13.50 30.10 -14.17
N THR A 426 13.30 30.57 -15.40
CA THR A 426 14.04 30.05 -16.57
C THR A 426 15.55 30.25 -16.42
N ALA A 427 16.01 31.37 -15.85
CA ALA A 427 17.43 31.66 -15.69
C ALA A 427 18.07 30.71 -14.65
N ALA A 428 17.35 30.40 -13.56
CA ALA A 428 17.78 29.40 -12.58
C ALA A 428 17.89 28.01 -13.22
N ILE A 429 16.89 27.60 -14.00
CA ILE A 429 16.88 26.30 -14.70
C ILE A 429 18.03 26.18 -15.70
N GLU A 430 18.28 27.21 -16.51
CA GLU A 430 19.41 27.20 -17.46
C GLU A 430 20.75 27.11 -16.73
N ARG A 431 20.93 27.87 -15.64
CA ARG A 431 22.16 27.77 -14.82
C ARG A 431 22.36 26.37 -14.25
N LEU A 432 21.29 25.71 -13.78
CA LEU A 432 21.36 24.32 -13.29
C LEU A 432 21.73 23.36 -14.42
N ARG A 433 21.23 23.59 -15.64
CA ARG A 433 21.60 22.81 -16.85
C ARG A 433 23.08 22.97 -17.18
N GLU A 434 23.60 24.20 -17.17
CA GLU A 434 25.03 24.49 -17.40
C GLU A 434 25.92 23.82 -16.36
N LEU A 435 25.47 23.70 -15.11
CA LEU A 435 26.16 22.98 -14.04
C LEU A 435 25.98 21.46 -14.11
N GLY A 436 25.18 20.94 -15.04
CA GLY A 436 24.83 19.53 -15.15
C GLY A 436 23.99 19.02 -13.99
N LEU A 437 23.16 19.88 -13.42
CA LEU A 437 22.31 19.58 -12.27
C LEU A 437 20.84 19.53 -12.69
N GLY A 438 20.08 18.63 -12.05
CA GLY A 438 18.64 18.52 -12.24
C GLY A 438 18.19 17.70 -13.46
N PHE A 439 19.10 17.33 -14.35
CA PHE A 439 18.79 16.66 -15.62
C PHE A 439 19.42 15.27 -15.69
N GLY A 440 18.82 14.37 -16.47
CA GLY A 440 19.43 13.10 -16.86
C GLY A 440 20.66 13.31 -17.76
N ALA A 441 21.54 12.31 -17.79
CA ALA A 441 22.72 12.32 -18.63
C ALA A 441 22.36 12.18 -20.11
#